data_a60ef462fd6e9b8e1427dbc2ad9e6c33
#
_entry.id   a60ef462fd6e9b8e1427dbc2ad9e6c33
#
_cell.length_a   1.000
_cell.length_b   1.000
_cell.length_c   1.000
_cell.angle_alpha   90.00
_cell.angle_beta   90.00
_cell.angle_gamma   90.00
#
_symmetry.space_group_name_H-M   'P 1'
#
loop_
_entity.id
_entity.type
_entity.pdbx_description
1 polymer ?
#
loop_
_entity_poly.entity_id
_entity_poly.type
_entity_poly.pdbx_seq_one_letter_code
_entity_poly.pdbx_strand_id
1 'polypeptide(L)'
;MDMVSGFLGTLTTEERTLLHLMFHQLPEGVWEAPAELTQAGISAAVHVQRKHVPRTLKRLEKQAAIDNTSRHVPGARQRRRVYSLTIEGRERANALLAKLGKTPIRTDGKTVLLESFFKSSVSPLETLAHIVG
;
A
#
# COMPACT_ATOMS: atom_id res chain seq x y z
N MET A 1 -14.33 9.67 19.14
CA MET A 1 -14.06 8.65 18.14
C MET A 1 -13.20 9.26 17.05
N ASP A 2 -12.10 8.63 16.75
CA ASP A 2 -11.16 9.13 15.76
C ASP A 2 -11.66 8.75 14.34
N MET A 3 -11.90 9.77 13.49
CA MET A 3 -12.34 9.54 12.12
C MET A 3 -11.29 8.79 11.29
N VAL A 4 -10.01 9.02 11.59
CA VAL A 4 -8.90 8.35 10.89
C VAL A 4 -8.94 6.85 11.16
N SER A 5 -9.15 6.45 12.39
CA SER A 5 -9.27 5.04 12.78
C SER A 5 -10.42 4.36 12.06
N GLY A 6 -11.59 5.00 12.02
CA GLY A 6 -12.75 4.49 11.29
C GLY A 6 -12.50 4.39 9.80
N PHE A 7 -11.83 5.39 9.23
CA PHE A 7 -11.51 5.40 7.80
C PHE A 7 -10.53 4.27 7.45
N LEU A 8 -9.49 4.08 8.26
CA LEU A 8 -8.53 3.00 8.04
C LEU A 8 -9.22 1.63 8.06
N GLY A 9 -10.18 1.44 8.96
CA GLY A 9 -10.97 0.22 9.05
C GLY A 9 -11.89 -0.01 7.86
N THR A 10 -12.24 1.03 7.08
CA THR A 10 -13.07 0.88 5.89
C THR A 10 -12.27 0.57 4.62
N LEU A 11 -10.95 0.74 4.65
CA LEU A 11 -10.13 0.39 3.49
C LEU A 11 -10.07 -1.13 3.33
N THR A 12 -10.36 -1.59 2.11
CA THR A 12 -10.26 -3.02 1.80
C THR A 12 -8.78 -3.46 1.75
N THR A 13 -8.55 -4.76 1.82
CA THR A 13 -7.20 -5.30 1.65
C THR A 13 -6.62 -4.93 0.29
N GLU A 14 -7.44 -4.95 -0.76
CA GLU A 14 -7.02 -4.56 -2.11
C GLU A 14 -6.60 -3.08 -2.15
N GLU A 15 -7.38 -2.21 -1.56
CA GLU A 15 -7.06 -0.78 -1.50
C GLU A 15 -5.77 -0.51 -0.73
N ARG A 16 -5.59 -1.16 0.41
CA ARG A 16 -4.35 -1.04 1.19
C ARG A 16 -3.15 -1.55 0.41
N THR A 17 -3.32 -2.64 -0.33
CA THR A 17 -2.24 -3.20 -1.17
C THR A 17 -1.84 -2.22 -2.27
N LEU A 18 -2.82 -1.61 -2.94
CA LEU A 18 -2.54 -0.61 -3.98
C LEU A 18 -1.75 0.58 -3.42
N LEU A 19 -2.13 1.08 -2.25
CA LEU A 19 -1.42 2.18 -1.61
C LEU A 19 0.00 1.79 -1.22
N HIS A 20 0.18 0.59 -0.69
CA HIS A 20 1.50 0.07 -0.33
C HIS A 20 2.42 0.00 -1.56
N LEU A 21 1.94 -0.60 -2.65
CA LEU A 21 2.73 -0.75 -3.87
C LEU A 21 3.00 0.58 -4.57
N MET A 22 2.16 1.57 -4.38
CA MET A 22 2.38 2.91 -4.92
C MET A 22 3.62 3.58 -4.29
N PHE A 23 3.88 3.31 -3.03
CA PHE A 23 5.01 3.89 -2.30
C PHE A 23 6.23 2.98 -2.22
N HIS A 24 6.11 1.73 -2.69
CA HIS A 24 7.22 0.78 -2.77
C HIS A 24 7.27 0.23 -4.20
N GLN A 25 8.01 0.92 -5.05
CA GLN A 25 8.07 0.57 -6.46
C GLN A 25 9.22 -0.38 -6.75
N LEU A 26 9.03 -1.23 -7.76
CA LEU A 26 10.09 -2.12 -8.22
C LEU A 26 11.15 -1.28 -8.94
N PRO A 27 12.43 -1.33 -8.49
CA PRO A 27 13.49 -0.58 -9.15
C PRO A 27 13.71 -1.05 -10.59
N GLU A 28 13.85 -0.12 -11.52
CA GLU A 28 14.18 -0.44 -12.90
C GLU A 28 15.67 -0.72 -13.05
N GLY A 29 16.00 -1.66 -13.94
CA GLY A 29 17.40 -1.97 -14.27
C GLY A 29 18.16 -2.70 -13.19
N VAL A 30 17.52 -3.04 -12.08
CA VAL A 30 18.14 -3.76 -10.96
C VAL A 30 17.49 -5.15 -10.86
N TRP A 31 18.32 -6.18 -10.75
CA TRP A 31 17.84 -7.56 -10.64
C TRP A 31 17.31 -7.89 -9.23
N GLU A 32 17.65 -7.06 -8.24
CA GLU A 32 17.15 -7.21 -6.87
C GLU A 32 15.86 -6.43 -6.66
N ALA A 33 15.05 -6.89 -5.71
CA ALA A 33 13.83 -6.19 -5.31
C ALA A 33 13.75 -6.14 -3.79
N PRO A 34 13.16 -5.07 -3.22
CA PRO A 34 12.99 -4.97 -1.78
C PRO A 34 11.97 -5.98 -1.26
N ALA A 35 12.17 -6.42 -0.01
CA ALA A 35 11.30 -7.40 0.63
C ALA A 35 9.85 -6.91 0.77
N GLU A 36 9.63 -5.60 0.79
CA GLU A 36 8.30 -4.98 0.89
C GLU A 36 7.39 -5.36 -0.28
N LEU A 37 7.96 -5.78 -1.42
CA LEU A 37 7.18 -6.16 -2.61
C LEU A 37 6.81 -7.65 -2.63
N THR A 38 7.28 -8.44 -1.69
CA THR A 38 6.93 -9.85 -1.56
C THR A 38 5.58 -10.03 -0.85
N GLN A 39 5.01 -11.23 -0.92
CA GLN A 39 3.78 -11.53 -0.17
C GLN A 39 3.94 -11.27 1.33
N ALA A 40 5.09 -11.64 1.89
CA ALA A 40 5.36 -11.41 3.31
C ALA A 40 5.44 -9.92 3.65
N GLY A 41 6.11 -9.13 2.80
CA GLY A 41 6.20 -7.68 2.98
C GLY A 41 4.85 -7.00 2.85
N ILE A 42 4.04 -7.41 1.88
CA ILE A 42 2.67 -6.90 1.70
C ILE A 42 1.82 -7.25 2.91
N SER A 43 1.88 -8.50 3.37
CA SER A 43 1.14 -8.95 4.56
C SER A 43 1.44 -8.07 5.78
N ALA A 44 2.71 -7.80 6.02
CA ALA A 44 3.13 -6.95 7.13
C ALA A 44 2.61 -5.52 6.99
N ALA A 45 2.70 -4.95 5.79
CA ALA A 45 2.32 -3.55 5.54
C ALA A 45 0.81 -3.33 5.62
N VAL A 46 0.01 -4.28 5.14
CA VAL A 46 -1.45 -4.13 5.10
C VAL A 46 -2.16 -4.76 6.30
N HIS A 47 -1.40 -5.35 7.22
CA HIS A 47 -1.92 -5.97 8.45
C HIS A 47 -2.95 -7.06 8.17
N VAL A 48 -2.63 -7.95 7.23
CA VAL A 48 -3.45 -9.08 6.85
C VAL A 48 -2.63 -10.36 6.99
N GLN A 49 -3.24 -11.41 7.48
CA GLN A 49 -2.54 -12.68 7.62
C GLN A 49 -2.03 -13.15 6.25
N ARG A 50 -0.79 -13.64 6.23
CA ARG A 50 -0.12 -14.03 4.99
C ARG A 50 -0.92 -15.01 4.14
N LYS A 51 -1.68 -15.88 4.77
CA LYS A 51 -2.51 -16.88 4.05
C LYS A 51 -3.62 -16.25 3.19
N HIS A 52 -4.01 -15.01 3.48
CA HIS A 52 -5.04 -14.29 2.72
C HIS A 52 -4.48 -13.42 1.61
N VAL A 53 -3.18 -13.15 1.60
CA VAL A 53 -2.54 -12.27 0.62
C VAL A 53 -2.65 -12.83 -0.81
N PRO A 54 -2.42 -14.14 -1.06
CA PRO A 54 -2.51 -14.67 -2.43
C PRO A 54 -3.84 -14.41 -3.12
N ARG A 55 -4.95 -14.49 -2.39
CA ARG A 55 -6.30 -14.23 -2.94
C ARG A 55 -6.43 -12.78 -3.39
N THR A 56 -6.00 -11.85 -2.57
CA THR A 56 -6.01 -10.43 -2.88
C THR A 56 -5.18 -10.14 -4.12
N LEU A 57 -3.96 -10.68 -4.19
CA LEU A 57 -3.06 -10.46 -5.31
C LEU A 57 -3.63 -11.05 -6.61
N LYS A 58 -4.24 -12.23 -6.57
CA LYS A 58 -4.89 -12.83 -7.74
C LYS A 58 -6.02 -11.95 -8.27
N ARG A 59 -6.82 -11.36 -7.38
CA ARG A 59 -7.89 -10.44 -7.78
C ARG A 59 -7.33 -9.21 -8.48
N LEU A 60 -6.29 -8.61 -7.90
CA LEU A 60 -5.64 -7.44 -8.48
C LEU A 60 -4.99 -7.75 -9.82
N GLU A 61 -4.40 -8.93 -9.98
CA GLU A 61 -3.85 -9.37 -11.26
C GLU A 61 -4.96 -9.53 -12.31
N LYS A 62 -6.08 -10.14 -11.96
CA LYS A 62 -7.23 -10.29 -12.86
C LYS A 62 -7.80 -8.94 -13.30
N GLN A 63 -7.72 -7.95 -12.44
CA GLN A 63 -8.17 -6.59 -12.73
C GLN A 63 -7.13 -5.78 -13.49
N ALA A 64 -6.01 -6.41 -13.86
CA ALA A 64 -4.87 -5.77 -14.53
C ALA A 64 -4.28 -4.60 -13.72
N ALA A 65 -4.45 -4.63 -12.40
CA ALA A 65 -3.94 -3.57 -11.53
C ALA A 65 -2.50 -3.79 -11.09
N ILE A 66 -2.04 -5.06 -11.05
CA ILE A 66 -0.68 -5.41 -10.67
C ILE A 66 -0.09 -6.45 -11.61
N ASP A 67 1.24 -6.45 -11.68
CA ASP A 67 2.04 -7.48 -12.32
C ASP A 67 2.91 -8.17 -11.28
N ASN A 68 3.42 -9.34 -11.62
CA ASN A 68 4.39 -10.02 -10.80
C ASN A 68 5.61 -10.45 -11.63
N THR A 69 6.73 -10.57 -10.97
CA THR A 69 7.96 -11.08 -11.57
C THR A 69 8.79 -11.76 -10.49
N SER A 70 9.72 -12.61 -10.90
CA SER A 70 10.63 -13.28 -9.98
C SER A 70 11.92 -12.45 -9.87
N ARG A 71 12.33 -12.11 -8.65
CA ARG A 71 13.53 -11.33 -8.37
C ARG A 71 14.30 -11.90 -7.19
N HIS A 72 15.59 -11.59 -7.13
CA HIS A 72 16.38 -11.81 -5.93
C HIS A 72 15.98 -10.77 -4.88
N VAL A 73 15.72 -11.24 -3.67
CA VAL A 73 15.42 -10.38 -2.53
C VAL A 73 16.52 -10.56 -1.50
N PRO A 74 17.20 -9.49 -1.06
CA PRO A 74 18.28 -9.61 -0.09
C PRO A 74 17.84 -10.41 1.14
N GLY A 75 18.68 -11.37 1.56
CA GLY A 75 18.40 -12.24 2.68
C GLY A 75 17.62 -13.51 2.36
N ALA A 76 17.05 -13.61 1.16
CA ALA A 76 16.34 -14.81 0.74
C ALA A 76 17.28 -15.77 0.03
N ARG A 77 17.12 -17.09 0.29
CA ARG A 77 17.93 -18.13 -0.35
C ARG A 77 17.57 -18.32 -1.81
N GLN A 78 16.30 -18.13 -2.14
CA GLN A 78 15.76 -18.33 -3.48
C GLN A 78 15.13 -17.05 -3.97
N ARG A 79 14.99 -16.96 -5.30
CA ARG A 79 14.22 -15.86 -5.90
C ARG A 79 12.80 -15.86 -5.36
N ARG A 80 12.24 -14.68 -5.21
CA ARG A 80 10.87 -14.49 -4.70
C ARG A 80 10.03 -13.81 -5.76
N ARG A 81 8.74 -14.12 -5.74
CA ARG A 81 7.78 -13.37 -6.55
C ARG A 81 7.55 -12.03 -5.90
N VAL A 82 7.68 -10.97 -6.68
CA VAL A 82 7.44 -9.60 -6.23
C VAL A 82 6.39 -8.96 -7.11
N TYR A 83 5.70 -7.97 -6.58
CA TYR A 83 4.53 -7.37 -7.20
C TYR A 83 4.74 -5.88 -7.42
N SER A 84 4.18 -5.36 -8.51
CA SER A 84 4.28 -3.95 -8.85
C SER A 84 2.98 -3.48 -9.50
N LEU A 85 2.70 -2.18 -9.43
CA LEU A 85 1.52 -1.62 -10.07
C LEU A 85 1.70 -1.55 -11.57
N THR A 86 0.62 -1.84 -12.29
CA THR A 86 0.49 -1.49 -13.71
C THR A 86 0.12 -0.01 -13.83
N ILE A 87 -0.04 0.49 -15.06
CA ILE A 87 -0.55 1.85 -15.28
C ILE A 87 -1.95 1.99 -14.68
N GLU A 88 -2.82 1.01 -14.92
CA GLU A 88 -4.17 0.99 -14.38
C GLU A 88 -4.19 0.94 -12.86
N GLY A 89 -3.30 0.14 -12.28
CA GLY A 89 -3.15 0.06 -10.82
C GLY A 89 -2.68 1.36 -10.22
N ARG A 90 -1.75 2.05 -10.88
CA ARG A 90 -1.26 3.34 -10.44
C ARG A 90 -2.35 4.40 -10.50
N GLU A 91 -3.16 4.41 -11.56
CA GLU A 91 -4.29 5.32 -11.67
C GLU A 91 -5.31 5.11 -10.54
N ARG A 92 -5.62 3.84 -10.24
CA ARG A 92 -6.50 3.49 -9.12
C ARG A 92 -5.93 3.93 -7.78
N ALA A 93 -4.63 3.71 -7.57
CA ALA A 93 -3.97 4.10 -6.32
C ALA A 93 -3.96 5.63 -6.17
N ASN A 94 -3.70 6.37 -7.25
CA ASN A 94 -3.73 7.83 -7.23
C ASN A 94 -5.12 8.37 -6.91
N ALA A 95 -6.16 7.80 -7.51
CA ALA A 95 -7.55 8.19 -7.23
C ALA A 95 -7.91 7.92 -5.77
N LEU A 96 -7.49 6.77 -5.25
CA LEU A 96 -7.71 6.41 -3.87
C LEU A 96 -6.99 7.36 -2.92
N LEU A 97 -5.73 7.69 -3.22
CA LEU A 97 -4.95 8.62 -2.40
C LEU A 97 -5.59 10.02 -2.38
N ALA A 98 -6.06 10.51 -3.52
CA ALA A 98 -6.73 11.79 -3.61
C ALA A 98 -8.00 11.82 -2.76
N LYS A 99 -8.81 10.77 -2.84
CA LYS A 99 -10.02 10.65 -2.04
C LYS A 99 -9.70 10.59 -0.55
N LEU A 100 -8.70 9.80 -0.19
CA LEU A 100 -8.26 9.65 1.20
C LEU A 100 -7.76 10.98 1.75
N GLY A 101 -7.00 11.72 0.95
CA GLY A 101 -6.42 13.01 1.35
C GLY A 101 -7.45 14.07 1.66
N LYS A 102 -8.64 13.98 1.07
CA LYS A 102 -9.74 14.93 1.30
C LYS A 102 -10.59 14.62 2.54
N THR A 103 -10.22 13.58 3.28
CA THR A 103 -10.92 13.22 4.51
C THR A 103 -10.64 14.29 5.58
N PRO A 104 -11.68 14.91 6.17
CA PRO A 104 -11.47 15.90 7.23
C PRO A 104 -11.07 15.23 8.54
N ILE A 105 -10.09 15.82 9.20
CA ILE A 105 -9.62 15.38 10.52
C ILE A 105 -9.68 16.56 11.47
N ARG A 106 -10.13 16.30 12.68
CA ARG A 106 -10.13 17.31 13.72
C ARG A 106 -8.90 17.15 14.61
N THR A 107 -8.08 18.21 14.68
CA THR A 107 -6.88 18.22 15.50
C THR A 107 -6.69 19.63 16.07
N ASP A 108 -6.34 19.75 17.34
CA ASP A 108 -6.12 21.01 18.05
C ASP A 108 -7.28 22.00 17.89
N GLY A 109 -8.53 21.49 17.90
CA GLY A 109 -9.72 22.30 17.74
C GLY A 109 -9.99 22.81 16.32
N LYS A 110 -9.17 22.40 15.36
CA LYS A 110 -9.30 22.79 13.95
C LYS A 110 -9.61 21.59 13.09
N THR A 111 -10.32 21.80 11.98
CA THR A 111 -10.55 20.77 10.98
C THR A 111 -9.54 20.96 9.85
N VAL A 112 -8.77 19.92 9.56
CA VAL A 112 -7.78 19.91 8.48
C VAL A 112 -8.01 18.69 7.59
N LEU A 113 -7.53 18.74 6.36
CA LEU A 113 -7.62 17.58 5.48
C LEU A 113 -6.47 16.61 5.77
N LEU A 114 -6.76 15.31 5.66
CA LEU A 114 -5.77 14.27 5.92
C LEU A 114 -4.51 14.44 5.07
N GLU A 115 -4.64 14.94 3.85
CA GLU A 115 -3.50 15.15 2.94
C GLU A 115 -2.43 16.08 3.52
N SER A 116 -2.79 16.94 4.48
CA SER A 116 -1.83 17.84 5.12
C SER A 116 -0.77 17.07 5.94
N PHE A 117 -1.05 15.81 6.28
CA PHE A 117 -0.10 14.96 7.01
C PHE A 117 0.68 14.04 6.09
N PHE A 118 0.34 13.97 4.80
CA PHE A 118 1.03 13.10 3.87
C PHE A 118 2.41 13.64 3.52
N LYS A 119 3.38 12.74 3.42
CA LYS A 119 4.73 13.06 2.96
C LYS A 119 5.00 12.24 1.71
N SER A 120 5.70 12.84 0.74
CA SER A 120 5.95 12.20 -0.55
C SER A 120 6.73 10.88 -0.47
N SER A 121 7.51 10.71 0.60
CA SER A 121 8.34 9.51 0.80
C SER A 121 7.75 8.51 1.79
N VAL A 122 6.57 8.78 2.34
CA VAL A 122 5.96 7.93 3.37
C VAL A 122 4.61 7.44 2.88
N SER A 123 4.39 6.13 3.00
CA SER A 123 3.10 5.53 2.65
C SER A 123 1.96 6.14 3.48
N PRO A 124 0.80 6.42 2.85
CA PRO A 124 -0.37 6.88 3.60
C PRO A 124 -0.79 5.91 4.70
N LEU A 125 -0.54 4.62 4.54
CA LEU A 125 -0.83 3.63 5.57
C LEU A 125 0.01 3.87 6.82
N GLU A 126 1.30 4.19 6.65
CA GLU A 126 2.18 4.52 7.77
C GLU A 126 1.76 5.82 8.42
N THR A 127 1.37 6.81 7.63
CA THR A 127 0.87 8.08 8.14
C THR A 127 -0.40 7.88 8.98
N LEU A 128 -1.35 7.09 8.47
CA LEU A 128 -2.58 6.78 9.19
C LEU A 128 -2.30 6.05 10.51
N ALA A 129 -1.42 5.06 10.48
CA ALA A 129 -1.03 4.31 11.67
C ALA A 129 -0.40 5.23 12.72
N HIS A 130 0.43 6.17 12.30
CA HIS A 130 1.09 7.12 13.19
C HIS A 130 0.10 8.08 13.84
N ILE A 131 -0.88 8.57 13.08
CA ILE A 131 -1.91 9.48 13.60
C ILE A 131 -2.83 8.77 14.59
N VAL A 132 -3.20 7.52 14.30
CA VAL A 132 -4.09 6.71 15.12
C VAL A 132 -3.36 6.16 16.34
N GLY A 133 -2.09 5.84 16.16
CA GLY A 133 -1.25 5.31 17.24
C GLY A 133 -0.77 6.41 18.15
#